data_9f95e4033fc118cbd2036352aa416480
#
_entry.id   9f95e4033fc118cbd2036352aa416480
#
_cell.length_a   1.000
_cell.length_b   1.000
_cell.length_c   1.000
_cell.angle_alpha   90.00
_cell.angle_beta   90.00
_cell.angle_gamma   90.00
#
_symmetry.space_group_name_H-M   'P 1'
#
loop_
_entity.id
_entity.type
_entity.pdbx_description
1 polymer ?
#
loop_
_entity_poly.entity_id
_entity_poly.type
_entity_poly.pdbx_seq_one_letter_code
_entity_poly.pdbx_strand_id
1 'polypeptide(L)'
;AGFDRIVIETVGVGQSEIAVRDMVDVFILLLIEGAGDDVQGIKRGIVEMADLIVVHKADGKRVNACASTAQSYRNALHLFPTPEGGEVVDVMTASSIENIGHKEVRTKINHITEAWKRNGWWLKQRTLQRSDRMTSHASELLFLKQLNAPTSAKHWQALKDEVINGTRSAFSAAWDWVHSGGNNSE
;
A
#
# COMPACT_ATOMS: atom_id res chain seq x y z
N ALA A 1 10.48 16.38 -11.22
CA ALA A 1 9.44 17.34 -11.64
C ALA A 1 9.43 18.63 -10.82
N GLY A 2 10.31 18.80 -9.81
CA GLY A 2 10.48 20.05 -9.05
C GLY A 2 9.40 20.29 -7.96
N PHE A 3 8.62 19.29 -7.60
CA PHE A 3 7.67 19.39 -6.49
C PHE A 3 8.30 18.92 -5.19
N ASP A 4 8.08 19.67 -4.11
CA ASP A 4 8.54 19.32 -2.76
C ASP A 4 7.69 18.20 -2.13
N ARG A 5 6.45 18.08 -2.59
CA ARG A 5 5.48 17.10 -2.11
C ARG A 5 4.63 16.57 -3.24
N ILE A 6 4.41 15.27 -3.22
CA ILE A 6 3.54 14.56 -4.16
C ILE A 6 2.54 13.77 -3.32
N VAL A 7 1.26 13.89 -3.65
CA VAL A 7 0.17 13.12 -3.04
C VAL A 7 -0.30 12.09 -4.05
N ILE A 8 -0.38 10.83 -3.61
CA ILE A 8 -0.94 9.74 -4.39
C ILE A 8 -2.25 9.35 -3.72
N GLU A 9 -3.35 9.43 -4.47
CA GLU A 9 -4.67 9.01 -4.01
C GLU A 9 -5.06 7.71 -4.70
N THR A 10 -5.64 6.78 -3.93
CA THR A 10 -6.21 5.54 -4.46
C THR A 10 -7.72 5.54 -4.30
N VAL A 11 -8.42 4.98 -5.28
CA VAL A 11 -9.88 4.83 -5.26
C VAL A 11 -10.25 3.52 -4.57
N GLY A 12 -10.73 3.63 -3.34
CA GLY A 12 -11.19 2.47 -2.57
C GLY A 12 -10.06 1.62 -1.96
N VAL A 13 -10.45 0.68 -1.14
CA VAL A 13 -9.56 -0.32 -0.53
C VAL A 13 -9.68 -1.64 -1.32
N GLY A 14 -8.66 -1.96 -2.12
CA GLY A 14 -8.61 -3.21 -2.88
C GLY A 14 -7.19 -3.53 -3.28
N GLN A 15 -6.43 -4.34 -2.75
CA GLN A 15 -5.09 -4.89 -3.08
C GLN A 15 -4.01 -3.92 -3.63
N SER A 16 -4.38 -2.69 -3.99
CA SER A 16 -3.45 -1.64 -4.46
C SER A 16 -2.77 -0.88 -3.31
N GLU A 17 -3.24 -1.04 -2.09
CA GLU A 17 -2.74 -0.32 -0.91
C GLU A 17 -1.29 -0.69 -0.58
N ILE A 18 -0.94 -1.98 -0.73
CA ILE A 18 0.44 -2.45 -0.52
C ILE A 18 1.35 -1.79 -1.54
N ALA A 19 0.96 -1.78 -2.81
CA ALA A 19 1.75 -1.15 -3.87
C ALA A 19 1.94 0.35 -3.62
N VAL A 20 0.91 1.05 -3.09
CA VAL A 20 1.02 2.47 -2.75
C VAL A 20 1.91 2.68 -1.54
N ARG A 21 1.83 1.82 -0.51
CA ARG A 21 2.72 1.90 0.66
C ARG A 21 4.20 1.86 0.25
N ASP A 22 4.53 1.04 -0.74
CA ASP A 22 5.89 0.91 -1.26
C ASP A 22 6.34 2.10 -2.14
N MET A 23 5.42 2.99 -2.50
CA MET A 23 5.71 4.17 -3.34
C MET A 23 5.84 5.47 -2.56
N VAL A 24 5.28 5.52 -1.34
CA VAL A 24 5.16 6.76 -0.55
C VAL A 24 6.06 6.75 0.66
N ASP A 25 6.45 7.94 1.11
CA ASP A 25 7.21 8.08 2.35
C ASP A 25 6.30 7.97 3.56
N VAL A 26 5.10 8.56 3.50
CA VAL A 26 4.09 8.54 4.57
C VAL A 26 2.79 8.01 4.01
N PHE A 27 2.22 6.99 4.64
CA PHE A 27 0.96 6.38 4.26
C PHE A 27 -0.16 6.84 5.22
N ILE A 28 -1.15 7.54 4.66
CA ILE A 28 -2.28 8.08 5.42
C ILE A 28 -3.52 7.28 5.09
N LEU A 29 -4.14 6.69 6.10
CA LEU A 29 -5.43 6.01 5.96
C LEU A 29 -6.56 7.01 6.24
N LEU A 30 -7.41 7.26 5.23
CA LEU A 30 -8.60 8.08 5.37
C LEU A 30 -9.81 7.20 5.67
N LEU A 31 -10.52 7.52 6.74
CA LEU A 31 -11.73 6.84 7.19
C LEU A 31 -12.91 7.82 7.26
N ILE A 32 -14.10 7.28 7.33
CA ILE A 32 -15.33 8.03 7.65
C ILE A 32 -15.95 7.50 8.94
N GLU A 33 -16.96 8.20 9.48
CA GLU A 33 -17.74 7.70 10.62
C GLU A 33 -18.32 6.30 10.34
N GLY A 34 -18.51 5.50 11.38
CA GLY A 34 -19.03 4.12 11.27
C GLY A 34 -17.98 3.09 10.86
N ALA A 35 -16.83 3.48 10.35
CA ALA A 35 -15.74 2.54 10.05
C ALA A 35 -15.20 1.82 11.31
N GLY A 36 -15.65 2.21 12.51
CA GLY A 36 -15.25 1.59 13.76
C GLY A 36 -16.05 0.35 14.13
N ASP A 37 -17.31 0.24 13.68
CA ASP A 37 -18.14 -0.94 13.91
C ASP A 37 -17.68 -2.13 13.07
N ASP A 38 -17.02 -1.84 11.95
CA ASP A 38 -16.39 -2.79 11.04
C ASP A 38 -14.86 -2.89 11.22
N VAL A 39 -14.30 -2.62 12.40
CA VAL A 39 -12.85 -2.87 12.65
C VAL A 39 -12.48 -4.33 12.31
N GLN A 40 -13.45 -5.25 12.37
CA GLN A 40 -13.30 -6.61 11.86
C GLN A 40 -13.43 -6.69 10.33
N GLY A 41 -14.05 -5.73 9.64
CA GLY A 41 -14.22 -5.69 8.19
C GLY A 41 -13.13 -4.89 7.46
N ILE A 42 -12.54 -3.88 8.11
CA ILE A 42 -11.35 -3.22 7.57
C ILE A 42 -10.18 -4.18 7.75
N LYS A 43 -9.64 -4.63 6.63
CA LYS A 43 -8.51 -5.56 6.61
C LYS A 43 -7.43 -5.05 7.59
N ARG A 44 -7.20 -5.79 8.67
CA ARG A 44 -6.22 -5.49 9.72
C ARG A 44 -4.89 -4.99 9.14
N GLY A 45 -4.47 -5.57 8.01
CA GLY A 45 -3.23 -5.23 7.34
C GLY A 45 -3.12 -3.77 6.87
N ILE A 46 -4.23 -3.11 6.46
CA ILE A 46 -4.13 -1.70 6.04
C ILE A 46 -3.94 -0.75 7.22
N VAL A 47 -4.52 -1.08 8.37
CA VAL A 47 -4.36 -0.30 9.61
C VAL A 47 -2.91 -0.42 10.11
N GLU A 48 -2.32 -1.61 9.99
CA GLU A 48 -0.91 -1.86 10.36
C GLU A 48 0.09 -1.11 9.47
N MET A 49 -0.28 -0.82 8.22
CA MET A 49 0.57 -0.08 7.28
C MET A 49 0.47 1.44 7.43
N ALA A 50 -0.54 1.95 8.15
CA ALA A 50 -0.78 3.37 8.27
C ALA A 50 0.25 4.05 9.19
N ASP A 51 0.77 5.19 8.75
CA ASP A 51 1.61 6.08 9.56
C ASP A 51 0.78 7.16 10.25
N LEU A 52 -0.41 7.43 9.71
CA LEU A 52 -1.40 8.35 10.26
C LEU A 52 -2.80 7.92 9.83
N ILE A 53 -3.76 7.96 10.73
CA ILE A 53 -5.17 7.71 10.43
C ILE A 53 -5.95 9.02 10.57
N VAL A 54 -6.80 9.34 9.59
CA VAL A 54 -7.64 10.54 9.62
C VAL A 54 -9.09 10.14 9.40
N VAL A 55 -9.94 10.34 10.42
CA VAL A 55 -11.38 10.19 10.30
C VAL A 55 -11.94 11.50 9.74
N HIS A 56 -12.30 11.45 8.46
CA HIS A 56 -12.76 12.61 7.70
C HIS A 56 -14.28 12.82 7.79
N LYS A 57 -14.74 13.97 7.29
CA LYS A 57 -16.15 14.43 7.35
C LYS A 57 -16.65 14.62 8.79
N ALA A 58 -15.75 15.04 9.69
CA ALA A 58 -16.05 15.30 11.08
C ALA A 58 -16.72 16.68 11.26
N ASP A 59 -17.90 16.85 10.65
CA ASP A 59 -18.69 18.08 10.64
C ASP A 59 -20.15 17.85 11.03
N GLY A 60 -20.83 18.93 11.44
CA GLY A 60 -22.24 18.92 11.77
C GLY A 60 -22.64 17.81 12.76
N LYS A 61 -23.62 16.98 12.41
CA LYS A 61 -24.10 15.90 13.27
C LYS A 61 -23.10 14.73 13.41
N ARG A 62 -22.08 14.65 12.55
CA ARG A 62 -21.11 13.54 12.49
C ARG A 62 -19.93 13.71 13.43
N VAL A 63 -19.74 14.87 14.04
CA VAL A 63 -18.60 15.18 14.93
C VAL A 63 -18.43 14.11 15.99
N ASN A 64 -19.49 13.77 16.73
CA ASN A 64 -19.44 12.78 17.81
C ASN A 64 -19.17 11.36 17.30
N ALA A 65 -19.78 10.97 16.18
CA ALA A 65 -19.55 9.66 15.56
C ALA A 65 -18.12 9.52 15.05
N CYS A 66 -17.57 10.56 14.41
CA CYS A 66 -16.17 10.59 14.00
C CYS A 66 -15.21 10.54 15.20
N ALA A 67 -15.52 11.22 16.28
CA ALA A 67 -14.73 11.18 17.52
C ALA A 67 -14.74 9.77 18.14
N SER A 68 -15.90 9.11 18.17
CA SER A 68 -16.04 7.71 18.63
C SER A 68 -15.24 6.75 17.77
N THR A 69 -15.36 6.87 16.44
CA THR A 69 -14.55 6.08 15.48
C THR A 69 -13.06 6.30 15.72
N ALA A 70 -12.61 7.53 15.84
CA ALA A 70 -11.20 7.83 16.11
C ALA A 70 -10.72 7.20 17.42
N GLN A 71 -11.55 7.21 18.46
CA GLN A 71 -11.21 6.59 19.75
C GLN A 71 -11.12 5.07 19.65
N SER A 72 -12.01 4.43 18.89
CA SER A 72 -11.97 2.99 18.65
C SER A 72 -10.66 2.57 17.96
N TYR A 73 -10.22 3.32 16.95
CA TYR A 73 -8.93 3.08 16.28
C TYR A 73 -7.73 3.34 17.19
N ARG A 74 -7.74 4.38 18.02
CA ARG A 74 -6.67 4.59 19.02
C ARG A 74 -6.55 3.41 19.96
N ASN A 75 -7.67 2.90 20.46
CA ASN A 75 -7.68 1.73 21.33
C ASN A 75 -7.14 0.47 20.62
N ALA A 76 -7.51 0.27 19.36
CA ALA A 76 -7.01 -0.85 18.57
C ALA A 76 -5.50 -0.75 18.29
N LEU A 77 -4.98 0.45 18.01
CA LEU A 77 -3.56 0.68 17.72
C LEU A 77 -2.63 0.34 18.90
N HIS A 78 -3.12 0.40 20.14
CA HIS A 78 -2.35 -0.04 21.32
C HIS A 78 -2.05 -1.55 21.31
N LEU A 79 -2.75 -2.34 20.50
CA LEU A 79 -2.52 -3.78 20.37
C LEU A 79 -1.46 -4.12 19.31
N PHE A 80 -1.03 -3.14 18.53
CA PHE A 80 0.01 -3.33 17.51
C PHE A 80 1.40 -3.02 18.05
N PRO A 81 2.44 -3.68 17.50
CA PRO A 81 3.81 -3.33 17.83
C PRO A 81 4.14 -1.90 17.38
N THR A 82 5.10 -1.28 18.06
CA THR A 82 5.60 0.03 17.65
C THR A 82 6.14 -0.06 16.21
N PRO A 83 5.75 0.86 15.31
CA PRO A 83 6.25 0.87 13.94
C PRO A 83 7.79 1.00 13.90
N GLU A 84 8.41 0.41 12.88
CA GLU A 84 9.88 0.45 12.72
C GLU A 84 10.46 1.87 12.66
N GLY A 85 9.68 2.84 12.17
CA GLY A 85 10.05 4.25 12.16
C GLY A 85 10.09 4.91 13.54
N GLY A 86 9.65 4.22 14.60
CA GLY A 86 9.66 4.69 15.97
C GLY A 86 8.55 5.69 16.33
N GLU A 87 7.78 6.19 15.36
CA GLU A 87 6.65 7.10 15.61
C GLU A 87 5.37 6.31 15.84
N VAL A 88 4.66 6.64 16.90
CA VAL A 88 3.34 6.03 17.19
C VAL A 88 2.32 6.55 16.17
N VAL A 89 1.54 5.63 15.61
CA VAL A 89 0.45 5.97 14.70
C VAL A 89 -0.60 6.79 15.44
N ASP A 90 -0.89 7.99 14.94
CA ASP A 90 -1.90 8.88 15.54
C ASP A 90 -3.22 8.78 14.78
N VAL A 91 -4.32 9.09 15.46
CA VAL A 91 -5.67 9.11 14.85
C VAL A 91 -6.26 10.49 15.06
N MET A 92 -6.51 11.18 13.97
CA MET A 92 -7.02 12.55 13.93
C MET A 92 -8.41 12.61 13.29
N THR A 93 -9.13 13.70 13.54
CA THR A 93 -10.37 14.00 12.84
C THR A 93 -10.19 15.24 11.96
N ALA A 94 -10.89 15.30 10.82
CA ALA A 94 -10.84 16.44 9.93
C ALA A 94 -12.16 16.66 9.19
N SER A 95 -12.44 17.92 8.82
CA SER A 95 -13.56 18.30 7.95
C SER A 95 -13.11 19.28 6.88
N SER A 96 -13.33 18.95 5.62
CA SER A 96 -13.09 19.87 4.51
C SER A 96 -14.16 20.96 4.40
N ILE A 97 -15.39 20.68 4.84
CA ILE A 97 -16.50 21.66 4.78
C ILE A 97 -16.26 22.78 5.78
N GLU A 98 -15.86 22.43 7.00
CA GLU A 98 -15.62 23.40 8.08
C GLU A 98 -14.15 23.85 8.14
N ASN A 99 -13.29 23.30 7.28
CA ASN A 99 -11.84 23.56 7.24
C ASN A 99 -11.15 23.32 8.61
N ILE A 100 -11.57 22.26 9.31
CA ILE A 100 -11.06 21.87 10.62
C ILE A 100 -10.12 20.67 10.48
N GLY A 101 -9.03 20.64 11.27
CA GLY A 101 -8.11 19.50 11.37
C GLY A 101 -7.03 19.44 10.30
N HIS A 102 -7.15 20.13 9.18
CA HIS A 102 -6.17 20.05 8.07
C HIS A 102 -4.79 20.58 8.44
N LYS A 103 -4.73 21.68 9.21
CA LYS A 103 -3.48 22.25 9.69
C LYS A 103 -2.76 21.28 10.64
N GLU A 104 -3.51 20.68 11.53
CA GLU A 104 -3.05 19.70 12.51
C GLU A 104 -2.52 18.43 11.81
N VAL A 105 -3.27 17.90 10.83
CA VAL A 105 -2.83 16.76 9.99
C VAL A 105 -1.52 17.09 9.27
N ARG A 106 -1.44 18.27 8.64
CA ARG A 106 -0.20 18.71 7.97
C ARG A 106 0.97 18.84 8.94
N THR A 107 0.72 19.37 10.13
CA THR A 107 1.73 19.49 11.19
C THR A 107 2.22 18.13 11.64
N LYS A 108 1.31 17.16 11.81
CA LYS A 108 1.66 15.78 12.18
C LYS A 108 2.50 15.09 11.11
N ILE A 109 2.13 15.24 9.83
CA ILE A 109 2.93 14.70 8.70
C ILE A 109 4.36 15.29 8.73
N ASN A 110 4.49 16.59 8.95
CA ASN A 110 5.80 17.23 9.06
C ASN A 110 6.59 16.67 10.24
N HIS A 111 5.94 16.50 11.39
CA HIS A 111 6.58 15.93 12.58
C HIS A 111 7.12 14.53 12.30
N ILE A 112 6.30 13.64 11.71
CA ILE A 112 6.69 12.28 11.35
C ILE A 112 7.91 12.31 10.40
N THR A 113 7.84 13.10 9.34
CA THR A 113 8.93 13.15 8.35
C THR A 113 10.22 13.68 8.94
N GLU A 114 10.17 14.70 9.80
CA GLU A 114 11.37 15.24 10.47
C GLU A 114 11.93 14.27 11.54
N ALA A 115 11.07 13.56 12.26
CA ALA A 115 11.50 12.51 13.18
C ALA A 115 12.24 11.38 12.43
N TRP A 116 11.69 10.92 11.32
CA TRP A 116 12.30 9.88 10.49
C TRP A 116 13.60 10.29 9.83
N LYS A 117 13.74 11.57 9.45
CA LYS A 117 15.03 12.11 8.97
C LYS A 117 16.07 12.10 10.08
N ARG A 118 15.70 12.48 11.31
CA ARG A 118 16.62 12.52 12.45
C ARG A 118 17.07 11.12 12.89
N ASN A 119 16.18 10.15 12.90
CA ASN A 119 16.52 8.78 13.35
C ASN A 119 17.03 7.86 12.23
N GLY A 120 17.12 8.35 11.00
CA GLY A 120 17.64 7.61 9.84
C GLY A 120 16.62 6.70 9.15
N TRP A 121 15.40 6.55 9.69
CA TRP A 121 14.34 5.71 9.11
C TRP A 121 13.97 6.17 7.70
N TRP A 122 13.88 7.46 7.46
CA TRP A 122 13.60 8.03 6.13
C TRP A 122 14.50 7.48 5.04
N LEU A 123 15.79 7.42 5.29
CA LEU A 123 16.75 6.89 4.31
C LEU A 123 16.67 5.38 4.20
N LYS A 124 16.54 4.67 5.33
CA LYS A 124 16.38 3.21 5.37
C LYS A 124 15.17 2.75 4.56
N GLN A 125 14.01 3.35 4.80
CA GLN A 125 12.76 3.04 4.11
C GLN A 125 12.90 3.22 2.59
N ARG A 126 13.42 4.37 2.15
CA ARG A 126 13.63 4.65 0.72
C ARG A 126 14.62 3.71 0.06
N THR A 127 15.62 3.26 0.79
CA THR A 127 16.61 2.29 0.28
C THR A 127 15.94 0.94 0.06
N LEU A 128 15.14 0.46 0.99
CA LEU A 128 14.35 -0.76 0.86
C LEU A 128 13.38 -0.67 -0.32
N GLN A 129 12.58 0.41 -0.39
CA GLN A 129 11.63 0.64 -1.49
C GLN A 129 12.30 0.66 -2.87
N ARG A 130 13.51 1.22 -2.99
CA ARG A 130 14.26 1.23 -4.27
C ARG A 130 14.70 -0.18 -4.66
N SER A 131 15.18 -0.97 -3.71
CA SER A 131 15.60 -2.36 -3.92
C SER A 131 14.42 -3.22 -4.38
N ASP A 132 13.31 -3.14 -3.66
CA ASP A 132 12.11 -3.92 -3.97
C ASP A 132 11.51 -3.54 -5.32
N ARG A 133 11.49 -2.25 -5.62
CA ARG A 133 11.04 -1.74 -6.92
C ARG A 133 11.94 -2.21 -8.07
N MET A 134 13.26 -2.22 -7.87
CA MET A 134 14.18 -2.77 -8.87
C MET A 134 13.88 -4.25 -9.14
N THR A 135 13.67 -5.03 -8.09
CA THR A 135 13.34 -6.46 -8.21
C THR A 135 12.01 -6.67 -8.94
N SER A 136 10.99 -5.89 -8.59
CA SER A 136 9.68 -5.95 -9.25
C SER A 136 9.76 -5.59 -10.73
N HIS A 137 10.45 -4.50 -11.08
CA HIS A 137 10.64 -4.11 -12.48
C HIS A 137 11.49 -5.13 -13.26
N ALA A 138 12.53 -5.69 -12.65
CA ALA A 138 13.33 -6.73 -13.28
C ALA A 138 12.47 -7.96 -13.61
N SER A 139 11.64 -8.39 -12.67
CA SER A 139 10.71 -9.52 -12.87
C SER A 139 9.70 -9.24 -13.99
N GLU A 140 9.12 -8.05 -14.00
CA GLU A 140 8.19 -7.61 -15.06
C GLU A 140 8.86 -7.56 -16.44
N LEU A 141 10.04 -6.97 -16.52
CA LEU A 141 10.79 -6.86 -17.77
C LEU A 141 11.24 -8.22 -18.32
N LEU A 142 11.64 -9.15 -17.43
CA LEU A 142 11.97 -10.53 -17.82
C LEU A 142 10.73 -11.25 -18.37
N PHE A 143 9.59 -11.13 -17.69
CA PHE A 143 8.32 -11.69 -18.13
C PHE A 143 7.92 -11.13 -19.52
N LEU A 144 7.95 -9.80 -19.68
CA LEU A 144 7.61 -9.15 -20.96
C LEU A 144 8.59 -9.53 -22.08
N LYS A 145 9.89 -9.61 -21.78
CA LYS A 145 10.90 -10.05 -22.75
C LYS A 145 10.63 -11.45 -23.25
N GLN A 146 10.31 -12.37 -22.35
CA GLN A 146 10.00 -13.75 -22.69
C GLN A 146 8.67 -13.88 -23.45
N LEU A 147 7.66 -13.11 -23.05
CA LEU A 147 6.36 -13.10 -23.69
C LEU A 147 6.40 -12.52 -25.11
N ASN A 148 7.27 -11.55 -25.39
CA ASN A 148 7.42 -10.94 -26.72
C ASN A 148 8.13 -11.84 -27.75
N ALA A 149 8.76 -12.94 -27.32
CA ALA A 149 9.30 -13.93 -28.25
C ALA A 149 8.14 -14.75 -28.87
N PRO A 150 7.96 -14.79 -30.20
CA PRO A 150 6.77 -15.37 -30.85
C PRO A 150 6.50 -16.83 -30.47
N THR A 151 7.55 -17.63 -30.34
CA THR A 151 7.45 -19.04 -29.92
C THR A 151 7.03 -19.17 -28.48
N SER A 152 7.60 -18.34 -27.59
CA SER A 152 7.30 -18.32 -26.18
C SER A 152 5.88 -17.81 -25.89
N ALA A 153 5.41 -16.82 -26.65
CA ALA A 153 4.04 -16.31 -26.53
C ALA A 153 2.99 -17.38 -26.91
N LYS A 154 3.21 -18.14 -27.98
CA LYS A 154 2.33 -19.25 -28.37
C LYS A 154 2.33 -20.35 -27.32
N HIS A 155 3.50 -20.71 -26.80
CA HIS A 155 3.64 -21.70 -25.74
C HIS A 155 2.95 -21.24 -24.44
N TRP A 156 3.11 -19.98 -24.05
CA TRP A 156 2.38 -19.39 -22.93
C TRP A 156 0.87 -19.53 -23.05
N GLN A 157 0.32 -19.24 -24.24
CA GLN A 157 -1.12 -19.35 -24.44
C GLN A 157 -1.60 -20.81 -24.34
N ALA A 158 -0.88 -21.76 -24.92
CA ALA A 158 -1.21 -23.18 -24.82
C ALA A 158 -1.21 -23.67 -23.37
N LEU A 159 -0.18 -23.33 -22.59
CA LEU A 159 -0.09 -23.68 -21.18
C LEU A 159 -1.21 -23.01 -20.33
N LYS A 160 -1.56 -21.77 -20.67
CA LYS A 160 -2.66 -21.06 -20.03
C LYS A 160 -4.01 -21.77 -20.28
N ASP A 161 -4.24 -22.25 -21.48
CA ASP A 161 -5.46 -23.01 -21.83
C ASP A 161 -5.52 -24.35 -21.05
N GLU A 162 -4.38 -25.05 -20.91
CA GLU A 162 -4.30 -26.28 -20.09
C GLU A 162 -4.63 -25.99 -18.61
N VAL A 163 -4.15 -24.88 -18.05
CA VAL A 163 -4.46 -24.49 -16.67
C VAL A 163 -5.93 -24.13 -16.50
N ILE A 164 -6.50 -23.37 -17.45
CA ILE A 164 -7.92 -22.99 -17.42
C ILE A 164 -8.81 -24.23 -17.50
N ASN A 165 -8.45 -25.23 -18.32
CA ASN A 165 -9.18 -26.48 -18.47
C ASN A 165 -8.92 -27.48 -17.32
N GLY A 166 -8.06 -27.13 -16.35
CA GLY A 166 -7.77 -27.99 -15.21
C GLY A 166 -6.90 -29.22 -15.51
N THR A 167 -6.30 -29.29 -16.71
CA THR A 167 -5.45 -30.42 -17.14
C THR A 167 -4.02 -30.31 -16.64
N ARG A 168 -3.62 -29.12 -16.19
CA ARG A 168 -2.29 -28.83 -15.63
C ARG A 168 -2.37 -27.88 -14.45
N SER A 169 -1.47 -28.03 -13.47
CA SER A 169 -1.38 -27.06 -12.37
C SER A 169 -0.70 -25.76 -12.84
N ALA A 170 -1.10 -24.63 -12.26
CA ALA A 170 -0.50 -23.32 -12.59
C ALA A 170 1.01 -23.29 -12.35
N PHE A 171 1.48 -23.94 -11.28
CA PHE A 171 2.92 -24.02 -10.98
C PHE A 171 3.67 -24.80 -12.06
N SER A 172 3.18 -26.00 -12.45
CA SER A 172 3.81 -26.81 -13.50
C SER A 172 3.86 -26.09 -14.84
N ALA A 173 2.77 -25.40 -15.21
CA ALA A 173 2.72 -24.62 -16.44
C ALA A 173 3.73 -23.46 -16.43
N ALA A 174 3.80 -22.72 -15.35
CA ALA A 174 4.75 -21.62 -15.19
C ALA A 174 6.20 -22.11 -15.22
N TRP A 175 6.48 -23.23 -14.55
CA TRP A 175 7.80 -23.87 -14.55
C TRP A 175 8.24 -24.23 -15.96
N ASP A 176 7.40 -24.95 -16.73
CA ASP A 176 7.69 -25.35 -18.09
C ASP A 176 7.94 -24.16 -19.01
N TRP A 177 7.12 -23.10 -18.89
CA TRP A 177 7.28 -21.91 -19.71
C TRP A 177 8.62 -21.21 -19.48
N VAL A 178 9.02 -21.05 -18.20
CA VAL A 178 10.29 -20.40 -17.83
C VAL A 178 11.49 -21.20 -18.35
N HIS A 179 11.44 -22.55 -18.28
CA HIS A 179 12.56 -23.41 -18.67
C HIS A 179 12.59 -23.71 -20.17
N SER A 180 11.47 -23.60 -20.88
CA SER A 180 11.44 -23.77 -22.34
C SER A 180 12.00 -22.56 -23.10
N GLY A 181 12.02 -21.37 -22.49
CA GLY A 181 12.60 -20.16 -23.09
C GLY A 181 14.14 -20.09 -23.08
N GLY A 182 14.81 -21.00 -22.36
CA GLY A 182 16.26 -21.01 -22.21
C GLY A 182 17.05 -21.77 -23.29
N ASN A 183 16.40 -22.50 -24.18
CA ASN A 183 17.05 -23.36 -25.18
C ASN A 183 17.26 -22.76 -26.59
N ASN A 184 17.11 -21.47 -26.76
CA ASN A 184 17.39 -20.78 -28.03
C ASN A 184 18.58 -19.83 -27.92
N SER A 185 19.73 -20.35 -27.44
CA SER A 185 21.02 -19.67 -27.52
C SER A 185 22.05 -20.66 -28.02
N GLU A 186 21.98 -21.00 -29.32
CA GLU A 186 23.09 -21.42 -30.18
C GLU A 186 23.02 -20.65 -31.49
#